data_d968c0accb3b76de156b1cbb253caa8f
#
_entry.id   d968c0accb3b76de156b1cbb253caa8f
#
_cell.length_a   1.000
_cell.length_b   1.000
_cell.length_c   1.000
_cell.angle_alpha   90.00
_cell.angle_beta   90.00
_cell.angle_gamma   90.00
#
_symmetry.space_group_name_H-M   'P 1'
#
loop_
_entity.id
_entity.type
_entity.pdbx_description
1 polymer ?
#
loop_
_entity_poly.entity_id
_entity_poly.type
_entity_poly.pdbx_seq_one_letter_code
_entity_poly.pdbx_strand_id
1 'polypeptide(L)'
;LWMPDGETLVIANGGIRTEADSREMMNLDAMEPSLVLLRRDGTLVSKEQLPERMNSVRHLAVAADGTVVSGQQYEGDPLDHAPLVAIKRPGQAFQPFPLGEDVRQTMRQYTASLAIHDELRLLAVTAPRGNSVFFWDLDSATLRQQVHLPDCAGVAAVADGFVVSSGQGRCRLFDCRGERIAAEPLALPAGLWDNHLRLA
;
A
#
# COMPACT_ATOMS: atom_id res chain seq x y z
N LEU A 1 3.14 -9.99 -6.76
CA LEU A 1 4.11 -10.53 -5.81
C LEU A 1 3.89 -12.04 -5.64
N TRP A 2 4.97 -12.74 -5.29
CA TRP A 2 4.86 -14.14 -4.87
C TRP A 2 4.45 -14.24 -3.40
N MET A 3 3.59 -15.20 -3.11
CA MET A 3 3.31 -15.61 -1.74
C MET A 3 4.52 -16.38 -1.16
N PRO A 4 4.65 -16.49 0.18
CA PRO A 4 5.78 -17.17 0.82
C PRO A 4 5.93 -18.65 0.46
N ASP A 5 4.86 -19.28 -0.04
CA ASP A 5 4.89 -20.66 -0.54
C ASP A 5 5.71 -20.83 -1.83
N GLY A 6 6.06 -19.72 -2.51
CA GLY A 6 6.77 -19.72 -3.79
C GLY A 6 5.97 -20.29 -4.98
N GLU A 7 4.73 -20.69 -4.78
CA GLU A 7 3.86 -21.34 -5.77
C GLU A 7 2.62 -20.52 -6.13
N THR A 8 2.24 -19.57 -5.26
CA THR A 8 1.06 -18.71 -5.45
C THR A 8 1.49 -17.27 -5.74
N LEU A 9 0.93 -16.69 -6.79
CA LEU A 9 1.08 -15.29 -7.16
C LEU A 9 -0.11 -14.49 -6.66
N VAL A 10 0.13 -13.39 -5.93
CA VAL A 10 -0.89 -12.41 -5.57
C VAL A 10 -0.82 -11.22 -6.52
N ILE A 11 -1.98 -10.80 -7.03
CA ILE A 11 -2.13 -9.77 -8.07
C ILE A 11 -3.13 -8.71 -7.59
N ALA A 12 -2.69 -7.45 -7.62
CA ALA A 12 -3.58 -6.30 -7.51
C ALA A 12 -4.14 -5.98 -8.90
N ASN A 13 -5.45 -6.09 -9.07
CA ASN A 13 -6.14 -5.67 -10.27
C ASN A 13 -6.90 -4.37 -9.97
N GLY A 14 -6.47 -3.28 -10.59
CA GLY A 14 -7.07 -1.96 -10.38
C GLY A 14 -8.44 -1.78 -11.01
N GLY A 15 -8.81 -2.65 -11.94
CA GLY A 15 -10.13 -2.63 -12.60
C GLY A 15 -10.34 -1.46 -13.56
N ILE A 16 -9.33 -0.62 -13.79
CA ILE A 16 -9.41 0.54 -14.69
C ILE A 16 -8.89 0.16 -16.09
N ARG A 17 -9.64 0.51 -17.10
CA ARG A 17 -9.21 0.45 -18.50
C ARG A 17 -8.75 1.83 -18.94
N THR A 18 -7.56 1.90 -19.53
CA THR A 18 -7.03 3.12 -20.15
C THR A 18 -6.76 2.86 -21.63
N GLU A 19 -6.78 3.89 -22.45
CA GLU A 19 -6.29 3.79 -23.81
C GLU A 19 -4.76 3.64 -23.86
N ALA A 20 -4.24 3.09 -24.96
CA ALA A 20 -2.81 2.83 -25.11
C ALA A 20 -1.96 4.11 -25.00
N ASP A 21 -2.48 5.22 -25.51
CA ASP A 21 -1.75 6.49 -25.64
C ASP A 21 -2.23 7.58 -24.67
N SER A 22 -3.17 7.26 -23.78
CA SER A 22 -3.68 8.21 -22.78
C SER A 22 -3.85 7.55 -21.42
N ARG A 23 -3.91 8.39 -20.36
CA ARG A 23 -4.28 7.95 -19.01
C ARG A 23 -5.77 8.14 -18.72
N GLU A 24 -6.57 8.43 -19.75
CA GLU A 24 -8.01 8.60 -19.59
C GLU A 24 -8.66 7.30 -19.15
N MET A 25 -9.45 7.37 -18.08
CA MET A 25 -10.13 6.21 -17.51
C MET A 25 -11.47 6.00 -18.22
N MET A 26 -11.60 4.87 -18.93
CA MET A 26 -12.70 4.60 -19.84
C MET A 26 -13.88 3.84 -19.24
N ASN A 27 -13.77 3.34 -18.02
CA ASN A 27 -14.76 2.42 -17.45
C ASN A 27 -15.00 2.63 -15.94
N LEU A 28 -15.02 3.86 -15.46
CA LEU A 28 -15.22 4.15 -14.04
C LEU A 28 -16.55 3.60 -13.52
N ASP A 29 -17.59 3.61 -14.34
CA ASP A 29 -18.93 3.07 -14.07
C ASP A 29 -18.98 1.54 -14.04
N ALA A 30 -17.97 0.88 -14.63
CA ALA A 30 -17.86 -0.58 -14.78
C ALA A 30 -16.54 -1.14 -14.24
N MET A 31 -15.91 -0.46 -13.27
CA MET A 31 -14.70 -0.96 -12.62
C MET A 31 -14.95 -2.28 -11.89
N GLU A 32 -13.99 -3.19 -12.00
CA GLU A 32 -13.97 -4.47 -11.26
C GLU A 32 -12.61 -4.67 -10.56
N PRO A 33 -12.25 -3.81 -9.60
CA PRO A 33 -11.01 -3.99 -8.86
C PRO A 33 -11.05 -5.27 -8.04
N SER A 34 -9.92 -5.98 -7.96
CA SER A 34 -9.87 -7.25 -7.23
C SER A 34 -8.47 -7.60 -6.76
N LEU A 35 -8.41 -8.36 -5.68
CA LEU A 35 -7.24 -9.11 -5.28
C LEU A 35 -7.37 -10.53 -5.84
N VAL A 36 -6.38 -10.97 -6.60
CA VAL A 36 -6.41 -12.28 -7.28
C VAL A 36 -5.23 -13.12 -6.78
N LEU A 37 -5.51 -14.38 -6.49
CA LEU A 37 -4.50 -15.39 -6.21
C LEU A 37 -4.48 -16.41 -7.35
N LEU A 38 -3.32 -16.61 -7.98
CA LEU A 38 -3.10 -17.58 -9.04
C LEU A 38 -1.98 -18.55 -8.64
N ARG A 39 -2.12 -19.80 -8.98
CA ARG A 39 -0.99 -20.74 -8.93
C ARG A 39 -0.01 -20.46 -10.08
N ARG A 40 1.21 -20.96 -9.95
CA ARG A 40 2.26 -20.84 -10.96
C ARG A 40 1.85 -21.39 -12.34
N ASP A 41 0.96 -22.37 -12.39
CA ASP A 41 0.41 -22.96 -13.62
C ASP A 41 -0.76 -22.13 -14.22
N GLY A 42 -1.12 -21.01 -13.59
CA GLY A 42 -2.22 -20.15 -14.02
C GLY A 42 -3.59 -20.52 -13.44
N THR A 43 -3.68 -21.56 -12.61
CA THR A 43 -4.94 -21.94 -11.95
C THR A 43 -5.40 -20.84 -10.99
N LEU A 44 -6.63 -20.36 -11.15
CA LEU A 44 -7.24 -19.40 -10.23
C LEU A 44 -7.51 -20.02 -8.87
N VAL A 45 -6.92 -19.45 -7.82
CA VAL A 45 -7.17 -19.84 -6.42
C VAL A 45 -8.32 -19.05 -5.83
N SER A 46 -8.25 -17.73 -5.95
CA SER A 46 -9.34 -16.83 -5.52
C SER A 46 -9.33 -15.52 -6.30
N LYS A 47 -10.51 -14.88 -6.41
CA LYS A 47 -10.69 -13.50 -6.85
C LYS A 47 -11.65 -12.85 -5.87
N GLU A 48 -11.18 -11.86 -5.13
CA GLU A 48 -11.92 -11.18 -4.08
C GLU A 48 -11.98 -9.68 -4.34
N GLN A 49 -13.07 -9.04 -3.95
CA GLN A 49 -13.34 -7.62 -4.19
C GLN A 49 -13.71 -6.94 -2.88
N LEU A 50 -13.44 -5.64 -2.79
CA LEU A 50 -14.00 -4.76 -1.75
C LEU A 50 -15.40 -4.32 -2.16
N PRO A 51 -16.24 -3.88 -1.19
CA PRO A 51 -17.60 -3.41 -1.49
C PRO A 51 -17.64 -2.21 -2.44
N GLU A 52 -16.66 -1.31 -2.34
CA GLU A 52 -16.60 -0.07 -3.11
C GLU A 52 -16.03 -0.31 -4.50
N ARG A 53 -16.87 -0.29 -5.53
CA ARG A 53 -16.49 -0.60 -6.91
C ARG A 53 -15.46 0.35 -7.51
N MET A 54 -15.44 1.64 -7.09
CA MET A 54 -14.49 2.63 -7.59
C MET A 54 -13.16 2.63 -6.81
N ASN A 55 -12.93 1.62 -5.97
CA ASN A 55 -11.77 1.52 -5.11
C ASN A 55 -10.67 0.65 -5.75
N SER A 56 -9.84 1.27 -6.59
CA SER A 56 -8.82 0.61 -7.38
C SER A 56 -7.72 0.00 -6.52
N VAL A 57 -7.56 -1.33 -6.55
CA VAL A 57 -6.48 -2.05 -5.86
C VAL A 57 -5.16 -1.86 -6.64
N ARG A 58 -4.12 -1.27 -6.01
CA ARG A 58 -2.91 -0.82 -6.74
C ARG A 58 -1.62 -1.47 -6.26
N HIS A 59 -1.27 -1.26 -5.01
CA HIS A 59 0.01 -1.69 -4.44
C HIS A 59 -0.20 -2.82 -3.46
N LEU A 60 0.79 -3.71 -3.34
CA LEU A 60 0.74 -4.87 -2.47
C LEU A 60 2.00 -4.97 -1.62
N ALA A 61 1.85 -5.48 -0.40
CA ALA A 61 2.91 -6.10 0.38
C ALA A 61 2.44 -7.46 0.89
N VAL A 62 3.38 -8.38 1.02
CA VAL A 62 3.14 -9.74 1.50
C VAL A 62 4.10 -10.00 2.66
N ALA A 63 3.55 -10.38 3.81
CA ALA A 63 4.32 -10.78 4.98
C ALA A 63 4.75 -12.26 4.90
N ALA A 64 5.76 -12.64 5.67
CA ALA A 64 6.28 -14.00 5.71
C ALA A 64 5.24 -15.04 6.18
N ASP A 65 4.22 -14.63 6.95
CA ASP A 65 3.10 -15.47 7.38
C ASP A 65 2.00 -15.64 6.31
N GLY A 66 2.15 -15.00 5.14
CA GLY A 66 1.17 -15.01 4.07
C GLY A 66 0.07 -13.94 4.20
N THR A 67 0.17 -13.02 5.15
CA THR A 67 -0.70 -11.84 5.20
C THR A 67 -0.42 -10.93 4.02
N VAL A 68 -1.45 -10.55 3.28
CA VAL A 68 -1.39 -9.62 2.16
C VAL A 68 -2.04 -8.30 2.58
N VAL A 69 -1.37 -7.18 2.34
CA VAL A 69 -1.95 -5.85 2.49
C VAL A 69 -1.92 -5.14 1.14
N SER A 70 -2.98 -4.42 0.83
CA SER A 70 -3.08 -3.63 -0.39
C SER A 70 -3.38 -2.17 -0.10
N GLY A 71 -2.81 -1.30 -0.92
CA GLY A 71 -3.12 0.12 -0.97
C GLY A 71 -4.05 0.42 -2.15
N GLN A 72 -5.03 1.29 -1.93
CA GLN A 72 -6.04 1.64 -2.92
C GLN A 72 -5.95 3.10 -3.37
N GLN A 73 -6.52 3.33 -4.54
CA GLN A 73 -6.81 4.66 -5.08
C GLN A 73 -8.31 4.70 -5.36
N TYR A 74 -9.01 5.57 -4.65
CA TYR A 74 -10.45 5.70 -4.80
C TYR A 74 -10.78 6.79 -5.82
N GLU A 75 -11.59 6.44 -6.82
CA GLU A 75 -11.95 7.31 -7.95
C GLU A 75 -13.39 7.87 -7.83
N GLY A 76 -14.05 7.68 -6.67
CA GLY A 76 -15.39 8.18 -6.38
C GLY A 76 -15.40 9.55 -5.69
N ASP A 77 -16.55 9.89 -5.08
CA ASP A 77 -16.73 11.16 -4.38
C ASP A 77 -15.73 11.29 -3.20
N PRO A 78 -15.05 12.44 -3.05
CA PRO A 78 -14.16 12.70 -1.91
C PRO A 78 -14.83 12.56 -0.53
N LEU A 79 -16.14 12.68 -0.45
CA LEU A 79 -16.90 12.52 0.78
C LEU A 79 -17.23 11.06 1.12
N ASP A 80 -17.01 10.13 0.18
CA ASP A 80 -17.21 8.71 0.43
C ASP A 80 -16.20 8.16 1.43
N HIS A 81 -16.64 7.18 2.24
CA HIS A 81 -15.83 6.53 3.26
C HIS A 81 -15.12 5.25 2.74
N ALA A 82 -14.59 5.29 1.51
CA ALA A 82 -13.92 4.14 0.91
C ALA A 82 -12.66 3.73 1.69
N PRO A 83 -12.43 2.41 1.90
CA PRO A 83 -11.24 1.92 2.55
C PRO A 83 -10.02 2.09 1.63
N LEU A 84 -8.98 2.79 2.11
CA LEU A 84 -7.76 3.07 1.32
C LEU A 84 -6.64 2.05 1.58
N VAL A 85 -6.83 1.19 2.56
CA VAL A 85 -5.97 0.04 2.84
C VAL A 85 -6.87 -1.16 3.09
N ALA A 86 -6.48 -2.32 2.60
CA ALA A 86 -7.19 -3.57 2.84
C ALA A 86 -6.23 -4.71 3.13
N ILE A 87 -6.72 -5.72 3.83
CA ILE A 87 -5.92 -6.84 4.32
C ILE A 87 -6.59 -8.17 4.02
N LYS A 88 -5.77 -9.16 3.67
CA LYS A 88 -6.16 -10.56 3.59
C LYS A 88 -5.20 -11.39 4.42
N ARG A 89 -5.69 -11.93 5.53
CA ARG A 89 -4.93 -12.90 6.35
C ARG A 89 -5.15 -14.30 5.82
N PRO A 90 -4.23 -15.25 6.06
CA PRO A 90 -4.44 -16.65 5.74
C PRO A 90 -5.78 -17.16 6.29
N GLY A 91 -6.56 -17.81 5.44
CA GLY A 91 -7.88 -18.35 5.80
C GLY A 91 -9.01 -17.34 6.01
N GLN A 92 -8.74 -16.02 5.86
CA GLN A 92 -9.75 -14.97 5.98
C GLN A 92 -10.07 -14.36 4.62
N ALA A 93 -11.22 -13.67 4.52
CA ALA A 93 -11.58 -12.90 3.35
C ALA A 93 -10.72 -11.63 3.21
N PHE A 94 -10.61 -11.14 1.99
CA PHE A 94 -10.06 -9.81 1.70
C PHE A 94 -11.03 -8.74 2.22
N GLN A 95 -10.58 -7.89 3.13
CA GLN A 95 -11.44 -6.96 3.86
C GLN A 95 -10.74 -5.62 4.10
N PRO A 96 -11.50 -4.54 4.37
CA PRO A 96 -10.93 -3.27 4.78
C PRO A 96 -9.99 -3.41 5.98
N PHE A 97 -8.85 -2.73 5.91
CA PHE A 97 -8.00 -2.51 7.08
C PHE A 97 -8.62 -1.38 7.91
N PRO A 98 -8.74 -1.51 9.25
CA PRO A 98 -9.40 -0.51 10.07
C PRO A 98 -8.57 0.79 10.12
N LEU A 99 -9.06 1.81 9.44
CA LEU A 99 -8.48 3.16 9.45
C LEU A 99 -9.37 4.09 10.26
N GLY A 100 -8.77 4.93 11.11
CA GLY A 100 -9.46 6.05 11.71
C GLY A 100 -9.89 7.06 10.64
N GLU A 101 -11.01 7.76 10.87
CA GLU A 101 -11.56 8.72 9.91
C GLU A 101 -10.58 9.83 9.57
N ASP A 102 -9.89 10.39 10.58
CA ASP A 102 -8.87 11.45 10.40
C ASP A 102 -7.71 10.99 9.51
N VAL A 103 -7.30 9.73 9.66
CA VAL A 103 -6.26 9.11 8.83
C VAL A 103 -6.73 8.98 7.39
N ARG A 104 -7.93 8.46 7.17
CA ARG A 104 -8.55 8.30 5.87
C ARG A 104 -8.66 9.65 5.13
N GLN A 105 -9.15 10.68 5.82
CA GLN A 105 -9.26 12.03 5.27
C GLN A 105 -7.88 12.61 4.91
N THR A 106 -6.87 12.39 5.76
CA THR A 106 -5.50 12.81 5.48
C THR A 106 -4.93 12.15 4.23
N MET A 107 -5.24 10.88 3.97
CA MET A 107 -4.78 10.15 2.78
C MET A 107 -5.31 10.71 1.45
N ARG A 108 -6.41 11.46 1.46
CA ARG A 108 -7.01 12.10 0.28
C ARG A 108 -7.22 11.12 -0.87
N GLN A 109 -7.91 10.00 -0.58
CA GLN A 109 -8.30 8.96 -1.53
C GLN A 109 -7.14 8.26 -2.26
N TYR A 110 -5.91 8.39 -1.76
CA TYR A 110 -4.75 7.93 -2.51
C TYR A 110 -3.66 7.35 -1.61
N THR A 111 -3.28 6.12 -1.88
CA THR A 111 -2.04 5.50 -1.39
C THR A 111 -1.08 5.27 -2.54
N ALA A 112 0.23 5.48 -2.30
CA ALA A 112 1.26 5.36 -3.35
C ALA A 112 2.10 4.10 -3.21
N SER A 113 2.44 3.70 -1.99
CA SER A 113 3.25 2.51 -1.73
C SER A 113 2.98 1.99 -0.32
N LEU A 114 3.30 0.72 -0.11
CA LEU A 114 3.24 0.12 1.22
C LEU A 114 4.28 -0.99 1.35
N ALA A 115 4.74 -1.21 2.58
CA ALA A 115 5.67 -2.28 2.93
C ALA A 115 5.36 -2.84 4.31
N ILE A 116 5.66 -4.12 4.51
CA ILE A 116 5.56 -4.80 5.80
C ILE A 116 6.97 -5.11 6.28
N HIS A 117 7.22 -4.86 7.56
CA HIS A 117 8.41 -5.32 8.27
C HIS A 117 8.02 -6.53 9.10
N ASP A 118 8.46 -7.71 8.70
CA ASP A 118 8.00 -8.97 9.30
C ASP A 118 8.37 -9.10 10.78
N GLU A 119 9.63 -8.84 11.15
CA GLU A 119 10.09 -9.00 12.53
C GLU A 119 9.44 -8.01 13.51
N LEU A 120 9.28 -6.74 13.09
CA LEU A 120 8.65 -5.71 13.90
C LEU A 120 7.12 -5.74 13.83
N ARG A 121 6.55 -6.57 12.96
CA ARG A 121 5.11 -6.63 12.68
C ARG A 121 4.51 -5.26 12.40
N LEU A 122 5.18 -4.48 11.56
CA LEU A 122 4.76 -3.13 11.18
C LEU A 122 4.36 -3.03 9.72
N LEU A 123 3.32 -2.26 9.48
CA LEU A 123 2.89 -1.83 8.15
C LEU A 123 3.22 -0.34 7.98
N ALA A 124 3.94 0.01 6.92
CA ALA A 124 4.14 1.39 6.48
C ALA A 124 3.36 1.66 5.20
N VAL A 125 2.65 2.80 5.13
CA VAL A 125 1.89 3.23 3.94
C VAL A 125 2.18 4.69 3.65
N THR A 126 2.45 5.01 2.40
CA THR A 126 2.67 6.38 1.94
C THR A 126 1.42 6.95 1.27
N ALA A 127 1.07 8.19 1.61
CA ALA A 127 -0.02 8.94 1.03
C ALA A 127 0.48 10.32 0.55
N PRO A 128 0.99 10.43 -0.69
CA PRO A 128 1.60 11.67 -1.19
C PRO A 128 0.63 12.85 -1.23
N ARG A 129 -0.64 12.62 -1.57
CA ARG A 129 -1.67 13.69 -1.55
C ARG A 129 -1.89 14.26 -0.15
N GLY A 130 -1.69 13.43 0.89
CA GLY A 130 -1.73 13.82 2.29
C GLY A 130 -0.38 14.22 2.88
N ASN A 131 0.69 14.17 2.09
CA ASN A 131 2.05 14.45 2.56
C ASN A 131 2.42 13.68 3.84
N SER A 132 1.98 12.43 3.95
CA SER A 132 2.09 11.66 5.20
C SER A 132 2.48 10.21 4.95
N VAL A 133 3.37 9.73 5.81
CA VAL A 133 3.67 8.31 5.98
C VAL A 133 3.01 7.85 7.26
N PHE A 134 2.33 6.73 7.20
CA PHE A 134 1.63 6.14 8.33
C PHE A 134 2.28 4.80 8.69
N PHE A 135 2.37 4.52 9.99
CA PHE A 135 2.92 3.28 10.52
C PHE A 135 1.91 2.65 11.47
N TRP A 136 1.53 1.39 11.21
CA TRP A 136 0.63 0.62 12.05
C TRP A 136 1.30 -0.63 12.58
N ASP A 137 0.88 -1.04 13.76
CA ASP A 137 1.02 -2.41 14.18
C ASP A 137 0.12 -3.28 13.29
N LEU A 138 0.73 -4.25 12.61
CA LEU A 138 0.04 -5.07 11.59
C LEU A 138 -1.02 -6.00 12.21
N ASP A 139 -0.78 -6.46 13.43
CA ASP A 139 -1.62 -7.46 14.07
C ASP A 139 -2.84 -6.84 14.75
N SER A 140 -2.63 -5.77 15.50
CA SER A 140 -3.70 -5.04 16.20
C SER A 140 -4.37 -3.96 15.36
N ALA A 141 -3.79 -3.60 14.20
CA ALA A 141 -4.18 -2.47 13.35
C ALA A 141 -4.14 -1.11 14.10
N THR A 142 -3.37 -1.01 15.17
CA THR A 142 -3.21 0.24 15.92
C THR A 142 -2.24 1.17 15.19
N LEU A 143 -2.66 2.42 14.93
CA LEU A 143 -1.77 3.45 14.40
C LEU A 143 -0.68 3.78 15.42
N ARG A 144 0.57 3.49 15.08
CA ARG A 144 1.72 3.83 15.92
C ARG A 144 2.16 5.27 15.75
N GLN A 145 2.25 5.71 14.50
CA GLN A 145 2.70 7.07 14.21
C GLN A 145 2.30 7.49 12.79
N GLN A 146 2.00 8.79 12.65
CA GLN A 146 1.93 9.50 11.38
C GLN A 146 3.11 10.48 11.32
N VAL A 147 3.80 10.52 10.18
CA VAL A 147 4.94 11.42 9.96
C VAL A 147 4.72 12.24 8.71
N HIS A 148 4.87 13.56 8.83
CA HIS A 148 4.79 14.46 7.68
C HIS A 148 6.03 14.33 6.79
N LEU A 149 5.82 13.94 5.54
CA LEU A 149 6.83 13.90 4.49
C LEU A 149 6.19 14.32 3.17
N PRO A 150 6.47 15.55 2.69
CA PRO A 150 5.88 16.04 1.45
C PRO A 150 6.18 15.13 0.27
N ASP A 151 5.12 14.82 -0.49
CA ASP A 151 5.18 14.00 -1.69
C ASP A 151 5.86 12.64 -1.45
N CYS A 152 5.60 12.02 -0.28
CA CYS A 152 6.14 10.69 0.05
C CYS A 152 5.66 9.67 -0.99
N ALA A 153 6.58 8.90 -1.55
CA ALA A 153 6.33 8.04 -2.70
C ALA A 153 6.59 6.57 -2.37
N GLY A 154 7.73 6.01 -2.73
CA GLY A 154 8.08 4.62 -2.48
C GLY A 154 8.43 4.35 -1.02
N VAL A 155 8.12 3.15 -0.53
CA VAL A 155 8.55 2.66 0.78
C VAL A 155 9.08 1.22 0.66
N ALA A 156 10.15 0.91 1.41
CA ALA A 156 10.70 -0.43 1.53
C ALA A 156 11.13 -0.71 2.97
N ALA A 157 10.93 -1.95 3.42
CA ALA A 157 11.42 -2.40 4.73
C ALA A 157 12.95 -2.61 4.69
N VAL A 158 13.63 -2.22 5.77
CA VAL A 158 15.07 -2.39 6.03
C VAL A 158 15.24 -2.99 7.42
N ALA A 159 16.47 -3.35 7.80
CA ALA A 159 16.75 -4.10 9.04
C ALA A 159 16.03 -3.57 10.29
N ASP A 160 16.00 -2.25 10.49
CA ASP A 160 15.47 -1.63 11.72
C ASP A 160 14.17 -0.83 11.51
N GLY A 161 13.56 -0.94 10.32
CA GLY A 161 12.35 -0.18 10.00
C GLY A 161 12.14 0.03 8.51
N PHE A 162 12.10 1.30 8.03
CA PHE A 162 11.74 1.57 6.63
C PHE A 162 12.58 2.69 6.01
N VAL A 163 12.80 2.58 4.71
CA VAL A 163 13.26 3.69 3.87
C VAL A 163 12.06 4.20 3.07
N VAL A 164 11.88 5.53 3.05
CA VAL A 164 10.82 6.19 2.30
C VAL A 164 11.41 7.25 1.39
N SER A 165 11.06 7.20 0.12
CA SER A 165 11.42 8.21 -0.88
C SER A 165 10.31 9.26 -1.05
N SER A 166 10.65 10.36 -1.71
CA SER A 166 9.73 11.46 -2.04
C SER A 166 9.95 11.90 -3.48
N GLY A 167 8.87 12.23 -4.18
CA GLY A 167 8.94 12.81 -5.52
C GLY A 167 9.69 14.14 -5.58
N GLN A 168 9.94 14.79 -4.42
CA GLN A 168 10.77 15.98 -4.30
C GLN A 168 12.27 15.70 -4.09
N GLY A 169 12.72 14.47 -4.32
CA GLY A 169 14.12 14.08 -4.21
C GLY A 169 14.62 13.85 -2.77
N ARG A 170 13.72 13.76 -1.80
CA ARG A 170 14.07 13.44 -0.40
C ARG A 170 13.98 11.94 -0.16
N CYS A 171 14.86 11.45 0.71
CA CYS A 171 14.79 10.10 1.23
C CYS A 171 15.00 10.12 2.75
N ARG A 172 14.26 9.31 3.48
CA ARG A 172 14.38 9.19 4.94
C ARG A 172 14.45 7.73 5.36
N LEU A 173 15.32 7.49 6.33
CA LEU A 173 15.36 6.26 7.09
C LEU A 173 14.50 6.42 8.34
N PHE A 174 13.62 5.47 8.60
CA PHE A 174 12.76 5.41 9.78
C PHE A 174 13.19 4.24 10.65
N ASP A 175 13.78 4.52 11.82
CA ASP A 175 14.06 3.50 12.84
C ASP A 175 12.79 3.26 13.67
N CYS A 176 12.28 2.03 13.62
CA CYS A 176 11.00 1.64 14.22
C CYS A 176 11.14 0.75 15.46
N ARG A 177 12.34 0.52 15.98
CA ARG A 177 12.59 -0.36 17.14
C ARG A 177 12.07 0.22 18.46
N GLY A 178 12.06 1.54 18.59
CA GLY A 178 11.60 2.23 19.80
C GLY A 178 10.09 2.43 19.82
N GLU A 179 9.58 2.94 20.95
CA GLU A 179 8.16 3.35 21.07
C GLU A 179 7.82 4.44 20.07
N ARG A 180 8.73 5.38 19.88
CA ARG A 180 8.63 6.46 18.89
C ARG A 180 9.50 6.14 17.68
N ILE A 181 8.94 6.29 16.50
CA ILE A 181 9.65 6.11 15.23
C ILE A 181 10.53 7.35 14.99
N ALA A 182 11.84 7.13 14.93
CA ALA A 182 12.81 8.15 14.62
C ALA A 182 13.01 8.28 13.11
N ALA A 183 13.18 9.50 12.59
CA ALA A 183 13.35 9.73 11.17
C ALA A 183 14.64 10.51 10.91
N GLU A 184 15.50 9.97 10.07
CA GLU A 184 16.78 10.58 9.68
C GLU A 184 16.83 10.79 8.16
N PRO A 185 17.44 11.88 7.67
CA PRO A 185 17.70 12.05 6.25
C PRO A 185 18.64 10.97 5.74
N LEU A 186 18.30 10.34 4.63
CA LEU A 186 19.18 9.44 3.91
C LEU A 186 19.68 10.15 2.66
N ALA A 187 21.01 10.33 2.58
CA ALA A 187 21.64 10.93 1.41
C ALA A 187 21.68 9.91 0.26
N LEU A 188 20.96 10.23 -0.81
CA LEU A 188 20.98 9.50 -2.07
C LEU A 188 21.41 10.45 -3.21
N PRO A 189 21.84 9.90 -4.36
CA PRO A 189 22.06 10.73 -5.55
C PRO A 189 20.85 11.59 -5.87
N ALA A 190 21.08 12.78 -6.40
CA ALA A 190 20.01 13.70 -6.76
C ALA A 190 19.04 13.04 -7.77
N GLY A 191 17.75 13.11 -7.51
CA GLY A 191 16.72 12.51 -8.35
C GLY A 191 15.33 12.82 -7.85
N LEU A 192 14.32 12.59 -8.71
CA LEU A 192 12.91 12.56 -8.35
C LEU A 192 12.51 11.10 -8.26
N TRP A 193 11.89 10.69 -7.17
CA TRP A 193 11.60 9.29 -6.88
C TRP A 193 10.12 8.98 -7.08
N ASP A 194 9.85 7.84 -7.71
CA ASP A 194 8.50 7.34 -7.97
C ASP A 194 7.98 6.44 -6.82
N ASN A 195 6.76 5.93 -6.97
CA ASN A 195 6.04 5.09 -6.00
C ASN A 195 6.68 3.72 -5.75
N HIS A 196 7.64 3.31 -6.58
CA HIS A 196 8.24 2.00 -6.51
C HIS A 196 9.66 2.09 -5.95
N LEU A 197 9.80 1.70 -4.68
CA LEU A 197 11.10 1.52 -4.04
C LEU A 197 11.31 0.02 -3.78
N ARG A 198 12.42 -0.52 -4.27
CA ARG A 198 12.84 -1.89 -4.03
C ARG A 198 14.31 -1.90 -3.63
N LEU A 199 14.61 -2.67 -2.60
CA LEU A 199 16.00 -2.98 -2.24
C LEU A 199 16.48 -4.13 -3.12
N ALA A 200 17.73 -4.06 -3.55
CA ALA A 200 18.40 -5.09 -4.34
C ALA A 200 18.90 -6.24 -3.45
#